data_4dee7d066addfd718d89ce2207c02e7e
#
_entry.id   4dee7d066addfd718d89ce2207c02e7e
#
_cell.length_a   1.000
_cell.length_b   1.000
_cell.length_c   1.000
_cell.angle_alpha   90.00
_cell.angle_beta   90.00
_cell.angle_gamma   90.00
#
_symmetry.space_group_name_H-M   'P 1'
#
loop_
_entity.id
_entity.type
_entity.pdbx_description
1 polymer ?
#
loop_
_entity_poly.entity_id
_entity_poly.type
_entity_poly.pdbx_seq_one_letter_code
_entity_poly.pdbx_strand_id
1 'polypeptide(L)'
;YQLHVKAYRDGNGDGYGDFRGLIDKLDYIQSLGVDCLWLLPFYPSPLRDDGYDISDYKAINPTYGTIEDFQAFLDGAHARGIRVITELVINHTSDQHPWFQRARRAPKGSPERNWYVWTDDPNQYSGTRIIFTDTETSNWTWDPVAQQFFWHRFF
;
A
#
# COMPACT_ATOMS: atom_id res chain seq x y z
N TYR A 1 -13.51 13.53 3.43
CA TYR A 1 -13.05 12.92 4.68
C TYR A 1 -12.08 11.78 4.38
N GLN A 2 -10.87 11.85 4.96
CA GLN A 2 -9.84 10.81 4.80
C GLN A 2 -9.89 9.85 6.00
N LEU A 3 -9.75 8.54 5.73
CA LEU A 3 -9.70 7.55 6.80
C LEU A 3 -8.83 6.34 6.41
N HIS A 4 -8.32 5.67 7.44
CA HIS A 4 -7.69 4.38 7.33
C HIS A 4 -8.68 3.29 7.75
N VAL A 5 -8.95 2.31 6.87
CA VAL A 5 -9.94 1.24 7.14
C VAL A 5 -9.64 0.55 8.47
N LYS A 6 -8.38 0.13 8.70
CA LYS A 6 -7.97 -0.60 9.91
C LYS A 6 -8.20 0.16 11.22
N ALA A 7 -8.26 1.49 11.18
CA ALA A 7 -8.34 2.33 12.38
C ALA A 7 -9.74 2.89 12.64
N TYR A 8 -10.74 2.54 11.81
CA TYR A 8 -12.04 3.21 11.87
C TYR A 8 -13.07 2.44 12.70
N ARG A 9 -13.42 1.22 12.31
CA ARG A 9 -14.42 0.41 13.00
C ARG A 9 -14.16 -1.08 12.75
N ASP A 10 -13.95 -1.82 13.82
CA ASP A 10 -13.90 -3.27 13.84
C ASP A 10 -15.33 -3.82 13.76
N GLY A 11 -15.66 -4.52 12.69
CA GLY A 11 -16.98 -5.13 12.45
C GLY A 11 -17.04 -6.59 12.83
N ASN A 12 -15.90 -7.28 12.93
CA ASN A 12 -15.81 -8.71 13.19
C ASN A 12 -15.27 -9.08 14.59
N GLY A 13 -14.71 -8.10 15.33
CA GLY A 13 -14.20 -8.26 16.69
C GLY A 13 -12.77 -8.78 16.77
N ASP A 14 -11.97 -8.65 15.71
CA ASP A 14 -10.58 -9.11 15.67
C ASP A 14 -9.54 -8.07 16.12
N GLY A 15 -9.98 -6.84 16.42
CA GLY A 15 -9.14 -5.73 16.86
C GLY A 15 -8.71 -4.80 15.72
N TYR A 16 -9.06 -5.10 14.48
CA TYR A 16 -8.78 -4.26 13.32
C TYR A 16 -10.10 -3.76 12.69
N GLY A 17 -10.08 -2.54 12.18
CA GLY A 17 -11.17 -2.02 11.37
C GLY A 17 -11.27 -2.75 10.02
N ASP A 18 -12.48 -2.88 9.52
CA ASP A 18 -12.78 -3.59 8.28
C ASP A 18 -13.90 -2.91 7.48
N PHE A 19 -14.17 -3.38 6.26
CA PHE A 19 -15.21 -2.80 5.40
C PHE A 19 -16.61 -3.00 5.97
N ARG A 20 -16.88 -4.07 6.73
CA ARG A 20 -18.17 -4.29 7.39
C ARG A 20 -18.40 -3.24 8.47
N GLY A 21 -17.36 -2.96 9.27
CA GLY A 21 -17.38 -1.88 10.24
C GLY A 21 -17.59 -0.51 9.60
N LEU A 22 -16.99 -0.25 8.42
CA LEU A 22 -17.24 0.98 7.67
C LEU A 22 -18.69 1.07 7.18
N ILE A 23 -19.28 -0.02 6.67
CA ILE A 23 -20.68 -0.06 6.26
C ILE A 23 -21.59 0.33 7.42
N ASP A 24 -21.36 -0.21 8.62
CA ASP A 24 -22.12 0.11 9.83
C ASP A 24 -22.06 1.59 10.23
N LYS A 25 -21.03 2.31 9.74
CA LYS A 25 -20.80 3.73 10.06
C LYS A 25 -21.17 4.70 8.94
N LEU A 26 -21.67 4.23 7.81
CA LEU A 26 -22.01 5.11 6.69
C LEU A 26 -23.06 6.16 7.03
N ASP A 27 -24.07 5.86 7.85
CA ASP A 27 -25.07 6.84 8.29
C ASP A 27 -24.45 7.93 9.18
N TYR A 28 -23.52 7.53 10.06
CA TYR A 28 -22.77 8.49 10.87
C TYR A 28 -21.88 9.38 9.98
N ILE A 29 -21.16 8.80 9.03
CA ILE A 29 -20.31 9.55 8.08
C ILE A 29 -21.16 10.54 7.27
N GLN A 30 -22.32 10.11 6.77
CA GLN A 30 -23.26 10.99 6.08
C GLN A 30 -23.72 12.14 6.97
N SER A 31 -23.98 11.89 8.25
CA SER A 31 -24.42 12.92 9.21
C SER A 31 -23.38 14.01 9.47
N LEU A 32 -22.09 13.74 9.17
CA LEU A 32 -21.01 14.73 9.23
C LEU A 32 -21.05 15.74 8.07
N GLY A 33 -21.93 15.52 7.08
CA GLY A 33 -22.08 16.39 5.92
C GLY A 33 -20.98 16.24 4.86
N VAL A 34 -20.21 15.13 4.90
CA VAL A 34 -19.18 14.85 3.88
C VAL A 34 -19.80 14.19 2.65
N ASP A 35 -19.31 14.53 1.49
CA ASP A 35 -19.76 14.04 0.19
C ASP A 35 -18.72 13.16 -0.53
N CYS A 36 -17.56 12.96 0.09
CA CYS A 36 -16.47 12.17 -0.44
C CYS A 36 -15.64 11.53 0.67
N LEU A 37 -15.34 10.23 0.53
CA LEU A 37 -14.40 9.50 1.37
C LEU A 37 -13.12 9.23 0.58
N TRP A 38 -11.97 9.51 1.20
CA TRP A 38 -10.67 9.12 0.72
C TRP A 38 -10.11 8.00 1.60
N LEU A 39 -10.04 6.79 1.05
CA LEU A 39 -9.50 5.64 1.73
C LEU A 39 -7.99 5.54 1.53
N LEU A 40 -7.23 5.48 2.63
CA LEU A 40 -5.82 5.12 2.60
C LEU A 40 -5.66 3.66 2.10
N PRO A 41 -4.45 3.23 1.68
CA PRO A 41 -4.26 1.92 1.07
C PRO A 41 -4.83 0.78 1.91
N PHE A 42 -5.60 -0.09 1.26
CA PHE A 42 -6.25 -1.26 1.87
C PHE A 42 -5.95 -2.55 1.11
N TYR A 43 -4.95 -2.53 0.25
CA TYR A 43 -4.47 -3.67 -0.53
C TYR A 43 -3.63 -4.63 0.33
N PRO A 44 -3.41 -5.90 -0.10
CA PRO A 44 -2.42 -6.77 0.52
C PRO A 44 -1.05 -6.10 0.64
N SER A 45 -0.49 -6.16 1.83
CA SER A 45 0.76 -5.50 2.20
C SER A 45 1.37 -6.22 3.40
N PRO A 46 2.70 -6.32 3.53
CA PRO A 46 3.36 -6.74 4.76
C PRO A 46 3.23 -5.70 5.90
N LEU A 47 2.59 -4.54 5.65
CA LEU A 47 2.31 -3.46 6.61
C LEU A 47 3.57 -2.86 7.27
N ARG A 48 4.71 -2.91 6.59
CA ARG A 48 5.95 -2.28 7.07
C ARG A 48 5.92 -0.76 6.91
N ASP A 49 5.21 -0.30 5.90
CA ASP A 49 4.93 1.11 5.62
C ASP A 49 3.42 1.40 5.66
N ASP A 50 2.75 0.79 6.65
CA ASP A 50 1.34 1.01 6.98
C ASP A 50 0.35 0.82 5.83
N GLY A 51 0.68 -0.06 4.87
CA GLY A 51 -0.14 -0.36 3.69
C GLY A 51 0.34 0.33 2.41
N TYR A 52 1.27 1.26 2.48
CA TYR A 52 1.87 1.88 1.29
C TYR A 52 2.87 0.97 0.58
N ASP A 53 3.32 -0.11 1.21
CA ASP A 53 4.14 -1.17 0.66
C ASP A 53 3.25 -2.28 0.05
N ILE A 54 2.61 -1.97 -1.07
CA ILE A 54 1.59 -2.81 -1.71
C ILE A 54 2.22 -4.02 -2.40
N SER A 55 1.77 -5.22 -2.03
CA SER A 55 2.20 -6.48 -2.63
C SER A 55 1.26 -7.02 -3.71
N ASP A 56 -0.01 -6.60 -3.71
CA ASP A 56 -0.99 -6.92 -4.75
C ASP A 56 -1.99 -5.77 -4.91
N TYR A 57 -2.03 -5.16 -6.10
CA TYR A 57 -2.93 -4.03 -6.41
C TYR A 57 -4.34 -4.48 -6.83
N LYS A 58 -4.61 -5.78 -6.90
CA LYS A 58 -5.86 -6.33 -7.45
C LYS A 58 -6.72 -7.04 -6.40
N ALA A 59 -6.31 -7.00 -5.15
CA ALA A 59 -7.00 -7.67 -4.04
C ALA A 59 -7.21 -6.71 -2.87
N ILE A 60 -8.11 -7.08 -1.98
CA ILE A 60 -8.30 -6.45 -0.68
C ILE A 60 -7.42 -7.18 0.34
N ASN A 61 -6.81 -6.45 1.28
CA ASN A 61 -6.11 -7.07 2.40
C ASN A 61 -7.11 -7.92 3.19
N PRO A 62 -6.83 -9.23 3.38
CA PRO A 62 -7.79 -10.15 4.05
C PRO A 62 -8.21 -9.70 5.45
N THR A 63 -7.38 -8.90 6.14
CA THR A 63 -7.74 -8.31 7.45
C THR A 63 -8.90 -7.31 7.33
N TYR A 64 -9.07 -6.66 6.17
CA TYR A 64 -10.10 -5.63 5.99
C TYR A 64 -11.36 -6.16 5.32
N GLY A 65 -11.35 -7.40 4.83
CA GLY A 65 -12.48 -8.06 4.18
C GLY A 65 -12.16 -8.60 2.80
N THR A 66 -13.22 -8.78 2.00
CA THR A 66 -13.15 -9.30 0.63
C THR A 66 -13.47 -8.23 -0.40
N ILE A 67 -13.34 -8.57 -1.68
CA ILE A 67 -13.76 -7.68 -2.78
C ILE A 67 -15.28 -7.42 -2.75
N GLU A 68 -16.06 -8.41 -2.30
CA GLU A 68 -17.51 -8.32 -2.13
C GLU A 68 -17.86 -7.36 -0.97
N ASP A 69 -17.13 -7.40 0.14
CA ASP A 69 -17.29 -6.44 1.25
C ASP A 69 -16.97 -5.00 0.79
N PHE A 70 -15.91 -4.83 -0.02
CA PHE A 70 -15.59 -3.52 -0.60
C PHE A 70 -16.68 -3.06 -1.57
N GLN A 71 -17.22 -3.94 -2.41
CA GLN A 71 -18.32 -3.59 -3.32
C GLN A 71 -19.57 -3.17 -2.54
N ALA A 72 -19.93 -3.92 -1.48
CA ALA A 72 -21.06 -3.57 -0.63
C ALA A 72 -20.85 -2.21 0.06
N PHE A 73 -19.62 -1.90 0.48
CA PHE A 73 -19.28 -0.59 1.01
C PHE A 73 -19.45 0.52 -0.04
N LEU A 74 -18.98 0.31 -1.28
CA LEU A 74 -19.16 1.28 -2.37
C LEU A 74 -20.64 1.54 -2.66
N ASP A 75 -21.45 0.48 -2.78
CA ASP A 75 -22.88 0.59 -3.03
C ASP A 75 -23.58 1.36 -1.90
N GLY A 76 -23.21 1.06 -0.65
CA GLY A 76 -23.74 1.75 0.52
C GLY A 76 -23.34 3.23 0.58
N ALA A 77 -22.11 3.58 0.23
CA ALA A 77 -21.63 4.95 0.16
C ALA A 77 -22.34 5.72 -0.96
N HIS A 78 -22.42 5.15 -2.16
CA HIS A 78 -23.07 5.75 -3.33
C HIS A 78 -24.56 5.99 -3.10
N ALA A 79 -25.26 5.05 -2.45
CA ALA A 79 -26.68 5.20 -2.08
C ALA A 79 -26.92 6.41 -1.17
N ARG A 80 -25.89 6.87 -0.45
CA ARG A 80 -25.92 8.05 0.42
C ARG A 80 -25.37 9.32 -0.23
N GLY A 81 -25.07 9.28 -1.52
CA GLY A 81 -24.47 10.40 -2.25
C GLY A 81 -23.00 10.64 -1.93
N ILE A 82 -22.33 9.69 -1.28
CA ILE A 82 -20.92 9.79 -0.90
C ILE A 82 -20.05 9.16 -1.98
N ARG A 83 -19.14 9.93 -2.57
CA ARG A 83 -18.12 9.42 -3.50
C ARG A 83 -16.97 8.78 -2.73
N VAL A 84 -16.27 7.84 -3.38
CA VAL A 84 -15.12 7.16 -2.79
C VAL A 84 -13.90 7.37 -3.67
N ILE A 85 -12.80 7.82 -3.07
CA ILE A 85 -11.47 7.88 -3.67
C ILE A 85 -10.62 6.81 -3.00
N THR A 86 -9.95 6.00 -3.81
CA THR A 86 -8.95 5.04 -3.35
C THR A 86 -7.55 5.55 -3.63
N GLU A 87 -6.61 5.26 -2.73
CA GLU A 87 -5.21 5.61 -2.92
C GLU A 87 -4.61 4.81 -4.07
N LEU A 88 -3.83 5.46 -4.93
CA LEU A 88 -3.10 4.82 -6.01
C LEU A 88 -1.59 5.06 -5.86
N VAL A 89 -0.92 4.15 -5.19
CA VAL A 89 0.53 4.19 -4.95
C VAL A 89 1.26 3.51 -6.11
N ILE A 90 1.68 4.28 -7.11
CA ILE A 90 2.32 3.77 -8.34
C ILE A 90 3.79 4.16 -8.49
N ASN A 91 4.37 4.84 -7.52
CA ASN A 91 5.77 5.25 -7.52
C ASN A 91 6.73 4.15 -7.03
N HIS A 92 6.22 3.14 -6.34
CA HIS A 92 6.96 1.97 -5.86
C HIS A 92 6.01 0.79 -5.61
N THR A 93 6.57 -0.37 -5.36
CA THR A 93 5.86 -1.55 -4.85
C THR A 93 6.50 -2.03 -3.55
N SER A 94 5.82 -2.95 -2.84
CA SER A 94 6.48 -3.77 -1.82
C SER A 94 7.60 -4.61 -2.43
N ASP A 95 8.60 -4.96 -1.61
CA ASP A 95 9.58 -5.99 -1.95
C ASP A 95 8.95 -7.39 -2.09
N GLN A 96 7.74 -7.58 -1.55
CA GLN A 96 6.97 -8.82 -1.70
C GLN A 96 6.09 -8.86 -2.97
N HIS A 97 6.02 -7.76 -3.73
CA HIS A 97 5.27 -7.73 -4.98
C HIS A 97 5.87 -8.72 -5.99
N PRO A 98 5.05 -9.48 -6.74
CA PRO A 98 5.54 -10.48 -7.72
C PRO A 98 6.54 -9.92 -8.74
N TRP A 99 6.38 -8.65 -9.13
CA TRP A 99 7.31 -7.99 -10.04
C TRP A 99 8.70 -7.80 -9.42
N PHE A 100 8.78 -7.36 -8.16
CA PHE A 100 10.06 -7.26 -7.47
C PHE A 100 10.69 -8.65 -7.29
N GLN A 101 9.89 -9.63 -6.87
CA GLN A 101 10.36 -11.01 -6.69
C GLN A 101 10.86 -11.66 -8.00
N ARG A 102 10.27 -11.29 -9.14
CA ARG A 102 10.75 -11.69 -10.46
C ARG A 102 12.01 -10.92 -10.85
N ALA A 103 12.03 -9.61 -10.69
CA ALA A 103 13.16 -8.76 -11.03
C ALA A 103 14.43 -9.16 -10.28
N ARG A 104 14.35 -9.42 -8.96
CA ARG A 104 15.52 -9.81 -8.15
C ARG A 104 16.16 -11.14 -8.57
N ARG A 105 15.39 -12.03 -9.23
CA ARG A 105 15.86 -13.33 -9.73
C ARG A 105 16.26 -13.29 -11.20
N ALA A 106 15.92 -12.26 -11.92
CA ALA A 106 16.23 -12.12 -13.33
C ALA A 106 17.73 -11.84 -13.55
N PRO A 107 18.31 -12.22 -14.69
CA PRO A 107 19.70 -11.90 -15.01
C PRO A 107 19.96 -10.39 -15.00
N LYS A 108 21.13 -9.97 -14.51
CA LYS A 108 21.57 -8.58 -14.53
C LYS A 108 21.49 -8.01 -15.95
N GLY A 109 20.86 -6.83 -16.11
CA GLY A 109 20.67 -6.17 -17.39
C GLY A 109 19.50 -6.69 -18.23
N SER A 110 18.78 -7.74 -17.78
CA SER A 110 17.58 -8.20 -18.48
C SER A 110 16.41 -7.20 -18.36
N PRO A 111 15.42 -7.25 -19.27
CA PRO A 111 14.23 -6.40 -19.19
C PRO A 111 13.52 -6.48 -17.83
N GLU A 112 13.36 -7.67 -17.29
CA GLU A 112 12.71 -7.89 -15.99
C GLU A 112 13.52 -7.32 -14.83
N ARG A 113 14.86 -7.44 -14.85
CA ARG A 113 15.72 -6.81 -13.84
C ARG A 113 15.52 -5.29 -13.84
N ASN A 114 15.40 -4.70 -15.02
CA ASN A 114 15.28 -3.26 -15.20
C ASN A 114 13.87 -2.69 -14.88
N TRP A 115 12.95 -3.50 -14.38
CA TRP A 115 11.69 -2.97 -13.81
C TRP A 115 11.94 -2.16 -12.53
N TYR A 116 13.07 -2.40 -11.86
CA TYR A 116 13.49 -1.67 -10.66
C TYR A 116 14.91 -1.13 -10.85
N VAL A 117 15.30 -0.20 -10.00
CA VAL A 117 16.61 0.43 -10.07
C VAL A 117 17.61 -0.35 -9.21
N TRP A 118 18.69 -0.81 -9.82
CA TRP A 118 19.73 -1.62 -9.20
C TRP A 118 21.11 -1.00 -9.44
N THR A 119 22.03 -1.20 -8.50
CA THR A 119 23.42 -0.79 -8.63
C THR A 119 24.39 -1.74 -7.96
N ASP A 120 25.64 -1.76 -8.42
CA ASP A 120 26.75 -2.39 -7.72
C ASP A 120 27.48 -1.42 -6.77
N ASP A 121 27.22 -0.11 -6.91
CA ASP A 121 27.84 0.96 -6.12
C ASP A 121 26.79 1.65 -5.21
N PRO A 122 26.83 1.41 -3.88
CA PRO A 122 25.87 2.01 -2.95
C PRO A 122 26.04 3.52 -2.78
N ASN A 123 27.09 4.12 -3.35
CA ASN A 123 27.32 5.58 -3.33
C ASN A 123 26.65 6.29 -4.51
N GLN A 124 26.11 5.54 -5.48
CA GLN A 124 25.36 6.13 -6.59
C GLN A 124 24.20 6.96 -6.04
N TYR A 125 24.00 8.15 -6.60
CA TYR A 125 22.97 9.09 -6.14
C TYR A 125 23.08 9.53 -4.66
N SER A 126 24.31 9.57 -4.10
CA SER A 126 24.56 9.93 -2.70
C SER A 126 24.03 11.32 -2.29
N GLY A 127 23.83 12.24 -3.25
CA GLY A 127 23.19 13.54 -3.02
C GLY A 127 21.67 13.50 -2.84
N THR A 128 21.04 12.33 -3.01
CA THR A 128 19.59 12.22 -2.85
C THR A 128 19.23 12.12 -1.37
N ARG A 129 18.34 13.02 -0.93
CA ARG A 129 17.87 13.05 0.46
C ARG A 129 17.27 11.71 0.88
N ILE A 130 17.68 11.21 2.05
CA ILE A 130 16.99 10.12 2.75
C ILE A 130 15.73 10.69 3.43
N ILE A 131 14.60 10.05 3.26
CA ILE A 131 13.30 10.56 3.76
C ILE A 131 13.17 10.24 5.26
N PHE A 132 13.39 8.99 5.66
CA PHE A 132 13.23 8.51 7.04
C PHE A 132 14.61 8.31 7.69
N THR A 133 15.23 9.39 8.11
CA THR A 133 16.62 9.39 8.66
C THR A 133 16.73 8.74 10.04
N ASP A 134 15.62 8.48 10.69
CA ASP A 134 15.51 7.77 11.97
C ASP A 134 15.55 6.24 11.81
N THR A 135 15.16 5.73 10.65
CA THR A 135 15.10 4.29 10.36
C THR A 135 16.01 3.86 9.23
N GLU A 136 16.37 4.77 8.32
CA GLU A 136 17.14 4.48 7.11
C GLU A 136 18.45 5.28 7.07
N THR A 137 19.55 4.60 6.75
CA THR A 137 20.87 5.22 6.56
C THR A 137 21.26 5.39 5.10
N SER A 138 20.51 4.79 4.18
CA SER A 138 20.75 4.78 2.74
C SER A 138 19.44 4.65 1.98
N ASN A 139 19.40 5.16 0.74
CA ASN A 139 18.35 4.84 -0.23
C ASN A 139 18.63 3.51 -0.98
N TRP A 140 19.67 2.78 -0.58
CA TRP A 140 20.10 1.53 -1.19
C TRP A 140 20.12 0.41 -0.16
N THR A 141 19.52 -0.72 -0.48
CA THR A 141 19.60 -1.94 0.34
C THR A 141 20.16 -3.10 -0.49
N TRP A 142 21.12 -3.83 0.10
CA TRP A 142 21.69 -5.01 -0.53
C TRP A 142 20.68 -6.15 -0.62
N ASP A 143 20.53 -6.70 -1.83
CA ASP A 143 19.73 -7.89 -2.07
C ASP A 143 20.63 -9.11 -2.36
N PRO A 144 20.67 -10.11 -1.45
CA PRO A 144 21.54 -11.27 -1.62
C PRO A 144 21.12 -12.19 -2.77
N VAL A 145 19.85 -12.12 -3.23
CA VAL A 145 19.37 -12.90 -4.38
C VAL A 145 19.80 -12.24 -5.69
N ALA A 146 19.59 -10.94 -5.80
CA ALA A 146 20.01 -10.16 -6.95
C ALA A 146 21.53 -9.96 -7.01
N GLN A 147 22.23 -10.05 -5.86
CA GLN A 147 23.65 -9.67 -5.69
C GLN A 147 23.90 -8.24 -6.18
N GLN A 148 22.98 -7.34 -5.88
CA GLN A 148 23.05 -5.91 -6.17
C GLN A 148 22.29 -5.13 -5.08
N PHE A 149 22.52 -3.84 -5.01
CA PHE A 149 21.70 -2.94 -4.22
C PHE A 149 20.48 -2.52 -5.02
N PHE A 150 19.28 -2.55 -4.38
CA PHE A 150 18.07 -1.99 -4.95
C PHE A 150 17.75 -0.62 -4.36
N TRP A 151 17.15 0.24 -5.17
CA TRP A 151 16.74 1.58 -4.77
C TRP A 151 15.42 1.54 -4.02
N HIS A 152 15.38 2.25 -2.90
CA HIS A 152 14.13 2.53 -2.18
C HIS A 152 14.13 3.95 -1.62
N ARG A 153 12.94 4.49 -1.33
CA ARG A 153 12.77 5.83 -0.76
C ARG A 153 11.98 5.78 0.54
N PHE A 154 11.26 4.69 0.78
CA PHE A 154 10.41 4.43 1.93
C PHE A 154 10.86 3.16 2.62
N PHE A 155 10.39 2.98 3.83
CA PHE A 155 10.74 1.82 4.65
C PHE A 155 10.21 0.51 4.06
#